data_92ffcf127f844fa0e3cd86063e2806ec
#
_entry.id   92ffcf127f844fa0e3cd86063e2806ec
#
_cell.length_a   1.000
_cell.length_b   1.000
_cell.length_c   1.000
_cell.angle_alpha   90.00
_cell.angle_beta   90.00
_cell.angle_gamma   90.00
#
_symmetry.space_group_name_H-M   'P 1'
#
loop_
_entity.id
_entity.type
_entity.pdbx_description
1 polymer ?
#
loop_
_entity_poly.entity_id
_entity_poly.type
_entity_poly.pdbx_seq_one_letter_code
_entity_poly.pdbx_strand_id
1 'polypeptide(L)'
;MKNSRPIHPDFQLFLDLKDQEVIELFIDLRQYILELYPHCNELLYHTHALTAVFSISEKLSDAFCMLPIYTNHFNLGFNKGTLLKDPNQLLTGTGKLIRHIDVKKRNDYRNPRVSSLIQEAIDFAINDMDKPTKSIGKTISKIKKK
;
A
#
# COMPACT_ATOMS: atom_id res chain seq x y z
N MET A 1 19.44 11.76 -4.99
CA MET A 1 18.12 12.20 -5.37
C MET A 1 17.08 11.14 -5.13
N LYS A 2 15.98 11.52 -4.52
CA LYS A 2 14.94 10.57 -4.20
C LYS A 2 14.10 10.22 -5.41
N ASN A 3 13.73 8.96 -5.51
CA ASN A 3 12.75 8.55 -6.50
C ASN A 3 11.43 9.20 -6.18
N SER A 4 10.93 9.98 -7.12
CA SER A 4 9.64 10.64 -6.97
C SER A 4 8.74 10.12 -8.08
N ARG A 5 7.67 9.46 -7.70
CA ARG A 5 6.69 8.94 -8.64
C ARG A 5 5.43 9.78 -8.53
N PRO A 6 5.04 10.48 -9.60
CA PRO A 6 3.83 11.31 -9.55
C PRO A 6 2.60 10.49 -9.22
N ILE A 7 1.66 11.11 -8.53
CA ILE A 7 0.36 10.50 -8.29
C ILE A 7 -0.44 10.57 -9.58
N HIS A 8 -0.99 9.44 -9.99
CA HIS A 8 -1.76 9.36 -11.24
C HIS A 8 -2.98 10.29 -11.20
N PRO A 9 -3.28 10.99 -12.31
CA PRO A 9 -4.43 11.92 -12.33
C PRO A 9 -5.76 11.28 -11.96
N ASP A 10 -5.99 10.03 -12.33
CA ASP A 10 -7.23 9.33 -11.99
C ASP A 10 -7.40 9.22 -10.47
N PHE A 11 -6.31 9.05 -9.76
CA PHE A 11 -6.30 8.94 -8.31
C PHE A 11 -6.39 10.30 -7.65
N GLN A 12 -5.62 11.26 -8.17
CA GLN A 12 -5.56 12.61 -7.61
C GLN A 12 -6.93 13.26 -7.55
N LEU A 13 -7.74 13.02 -8.58
CA LEU A 13 -9.09 13.59 -8.66
C LEU A 13 -9.92 13.24 -7.41
N PHE A 14 -9.85 12.01 -6.96
CA PHE A 14 -10.60 11.55 -5.79
C PHE A 14 -9.86 11.85 -4.49
N LEU A 15 -8.54 11.83 -4.52
CA LEU A 15 -7.73 12.16 -3.35
C LEU A 15 -8.01 13.58 -2.88
N ASP A 16 -8.17 14.51 -3.81
CA ASP A 16 -8.42 15.91 -3.50
C ASP A 16 -9.70 16.13 -2.68
N LEU A 17 -10.61 15.14 -2.68
CA LEU A 17 -11.87 15.23 -1.94
C LEU A 17 -11.74 14.77 -0.48
N LYS A 18 -10.57 14.28 -0.08
CA LYS A 18 -10.36 13.78 1.27
C LYS A 18 -9.93 14.91 2.20
N ASP A 19 -9.99 14.65 3.51
CA ASP A 19 -9.52 15.62 4.49
C ASP A 19 -8.03 15.86 4.30
N GLN A 20 -7.60 17.09 4.54
CA GLN A 20 -6.21 17.50 4.30
C GLN A 20 -5.21 16.64 5.07
N GLU A 21 -5.51 16.30 6.33
CA GLU A 21 -4.63 15.47 7.13
C GLU A 21 -4.44 14.08 6.51
N VAL A 22 -5.52 13.51 5.96
CA VAL A 22 -5.48 12.21 5.30
C VAL A 22 -4.62 12.29 4.04
N ILE A 23 -4.80 13.35 3.25
CA ILE A 23 -4.02 13.56 2.03
C ILE A 23 -2.53 13.61 2.35
N GLU A 24 -2.16 14.39 3.36
CA GLU A 24 -0.75 14.56 3.72
C GLU A 24 -0.12 13.27 4.22
N LEU A 25 -0.82 12.54 5.07
CA LEU A 25 -0.32 11.26 5.57
C LEU A 25 -0.23 10.22 4.47
N PHE A 26 -1.22 10.20 3.57
CA PHE A 26 -1.18 9.28 2.45
C PHE A 26 0.04 9.53 1.56
N ILE A 27 0.28 10.80 1.21
CA ILE A 27 1.41 11.15 0.35
C ILE A 27 2.73 10.71 1.01
N ASP A 28 2.86 10.96 2.30
CA ASP A 28 4.07 10.60 3.03
C ASP A 28 4.26 9.09 3.15
N LEU A 29 3.19 8.36 3.49
CA LEU A 29 3.28 6.89 3.61
C LEU A 29 3.55 6.25 2.24
N ARG A 30 2.89 6.73 1.20
CA ARG A 30 3.15 6.26 -0.15
C ARG A 30 4.63 6.41 -0.50
N GLN A 31 5.19 7.60 -0.23
CA GLN A 31 6.59 7.85 -0.48
C GLN A 31 7.50 6.92 0.33
N TYR A 32 7.13 6.67 1.58
CA TYR A 32 7.87 5.76 2.45
C TYR A 32 7.93 4.34 1.86
N ILE A 33 6.80 3.84 1.38
CA ILE A 33 6.73 2.51 0.75
C ILE A 33 7.59 2.48 -0.52
N LEU A 34 7.51 3.52 -1.34
CA LEU A 34 8.29 3.59 -2.58
C LEU A 34 9.79 3.70 -2.31
N GLU A 35 10.19 4.28 -1.18
CA GLU A 35 11.59 4.31 -0.78
C GLU A 35 12.06 2.94 -0.31
N LEU A 36 11.20 2.20 0.37
CA LEU A 36 11.56 0.85 0.83
C LEU A 36 11.66 -0.15 -0.33
N TYR A 37 10.84 0.02 -1.36
CA TYR A 37 10.88 -0.86 -2.52
C TYR A 37 10.56 -0.09 -3.80
N PRO A 38 11.57 0.60 -4.36
CA PRO A 38 11.37 1.48 -5.51
C PRO A 38 10.84 0.79 -6.77
N HIS A 39 11.03 -0.51 -6.89
CA HIS A 39 10.63 -1.24 -8.08
C HIS A 39 9.20 -1.78 -8.02
N CYS A 40 8.49 -1.57 -6.92
CA CYS A 40 7.13 -2.08 -6.82
C CYS A 40 6.20 -1.37 -7.81
N ASN A 41 5.20 -2.09 -8.28
CA ASN A 41 4.13 -1.50 -9.07
C ASN A 41 3.05 -0.97 -8.15
N GLU A 42 2.41 0.10 -8.57
CA GLU A 42 1.28 0.69 -7.86
C GLU A 42 0.03 0.50 -8.69
N LEU A 43 -0.95 -0.21 -8.14
CA LEU A 43 -2.21 -0.49 -8.82
C LEU A 43 -3.30 0.34 -8.14
N LEU A 44 -4.06 1.10 -8.91
CA LEU A 44 -5.02 2.05 -8.37
C LEU A 44 -6.44 1.57 -8.59
N TYR A 45 -7.24 1.58 -7.53
CA TYR A 45 -8.64 1.16 -7.57
C TYR A 45 -9.53 2.18 -6.90
N HIS A 46 -10.78 2.20 -7.31
CA HIS A 46 -11.81 3.00 -6.65
C HIS A 46 -13.13 2.22 -6.71
N THR A 47 -13.23 1.21 -5.87
CA THR A 47 -14.43 0.38 -5.76
C THR A 47 -15.18 0.73 -4.48
N HIS A 48 -14.80 0.14 -3.34
CA HIS A 48 -15.39 0.50 -2.05
C HIS A 48 -14.69 1.68 -1.42
N ALA A 49 -13.40 1.79 -1.66
CA ALA A 49 -12.58 2.91 -1.19
C ALA A 49 -11.59 3.25 -2.28
N LEU A 50 -11.10 4.48 -2.25
CA LEU A 50 -9.99 4.89 -3.10
C LEU A 50 -8.74 4.19 -2.57
N THR A 51 -8.16 3.27 -3.34
CA THR A 51 -7.11 2.40 -2.83
C THR A 51 -5.89 2.39 -3.74
N ALA A 52 -4.72 2.63 -3.16
CA ALA A 52 -3.44 2.38 -3.81
C ALA A 52 -2.91 1.04 -3.32
N VAL A 53 -2.66 0.12 -4.25
CA VAL A 53 -2.16 -1.22 -3.93
C VAL A 53 -0.73 -1.34 -4.45
N PHE A 54 0.16 -1.87 -3.62
CA PHE A 54 1.57 -2.04 -4.00
C PHE A 54 1.86 -3.52 -4.22
N SER A 55 2.33 -3.84 -5.41
CA SER A 55 2.51 -5.22 -5.84
C SER A 55 3.89 -5.44 -6.44
N ILE A 56 4.36 -6.68 -6.35
CA ILE A 56 5.63 -7.09 -6.96
C ILE A 56 5.45 -7.51 -8.42
N SER A 57 4.22 -7.46 -8.94
CA SER A 57 3.88 -7.75 -10.33
C SER A 57 2.78 -6.78 -10.77
N GLU A 58 2.10 -7.08 -11.89
CA GLU A 58 0.94 -6.28 -12.30
C GLU A 58 -0.38 -6.86 -11.79
N LYS A 59 -0.29 -7.90 -10.95
CA LYS A 59 -1.48 -8.59 -10.43
C LYS A 59 -1.76 -8.21 -9.00
N LEU A 60 -3.04 -8.05 -8.69
CA LEU A 60 -3.48 -7.82 -7.33
C LEU A 60 -3.11 -8.99 -6.42
N SER A 61 -3.12 -10.22 -6.95
CA SER A 61 -2.79 -11.41 -6.16
C SER A 61 -1.36 -11.42 -5.65
N ASP A 62 -0.47 -10.62 -6.23
CA ASP A 62 0.92 -10.51 -5.82
C ASP A 62 1.18 -9.24 -4.99
N ALA A 63 0.12 -8.59 -4.52
CA ALA A 63 0.25 -7.38 -3.72
C ALA A 63 0.78 -7.69 -2.31
N PHE A 64 1.61 -6.79 -1.78
CA PHE A 64 2.14 -6.95 -0.44
C PHE A 64 1.52 -5.99 0.56
N CYS A 65 1.08 -4.81 0.13
CA CYS A 65 0.35 -3.89 1.00
C CYS A 65 -0.55 -2.97 0.18
N MET A 66 -1.44 -2.26 0.86
CA MET A 66 -2.38 -1.36 0.22
C MET A 66 -2.78 -0.24 1.17
N LEU A 67 -3.22 0.87 0.59
CA LEU A 67 -3.67 2.05 1.33
C LEU A 67 -5.10 2.38 0.91
N PRO A 68 -6.11 1.81 1.60
CA PRO A 68 -7.51 2.19 1.35
C PRO A 68 -7.81 3.50 2.06
N ILE A 69 -8.31 4.49 1.31
CA ILE A 69 -8.48 5.85 1.82
C ILE A 69 -9.96 6.19 1.89
N TYR A 70 -10.39 6.61 3.08
CA TYR A 70 -11.74 7.12 3.31
C TYR A 70 -11.68 8.64 3.47
N THR A 71 -12.81 9.28 3.72
CA THR A 71 -12.83 10.74 3.78
C THR A 71 -11.91 11.30 4.87
N ASN A 72 -11.95 10.70 6.05
CA ASN A 72 -11.27 11.24 7.24
C ASN A 72 -10.32 10.25 7.90
N HIS A 73 -10.02 9.12 7.25
CA HIS A 73 -9.07 8.15 7.80
C HIS A 73 -8.59 7.20 6.70
N PHE A 74 -7.48 6.52 6.97
CA PHE A 74 -7.02 5.43 6.11
C PHE A 74 -6.16 4.46 6.91
N ASN A 75 -5.85 3.35 6.29
CA ASN A 75 -5.09 2.26 6.91
C ASN A 75 -3.91 1.89 6.06
N LEU A 76 -2.89 1.30 6.68
CA LEU A 76 -1.87 0.53 5.98
C LEU A 76 -2.31 -0.93 6.04
N GLY A 77 -2.82 -1.44 4.93
CA GLY A 77 -3.30 -2.81 4.85
C GLY A 77 -2.25 -3.75 4.30
N PHE A 78 -2.31 -5.00 4.75
CA PHE A 78 -1.43 -6.06 4.27
C PHE A 78 -2.31 -7.14 3.65
N ASN A 79 -2.19 -7.32 2.35
CA ASN A 79 -3.10 -8.15 1.56
C ASN A 79 -3.15 -9.61 2.05
N LYS A 80 -2.03 -10.09 2.58
CA LYS A 80 -1.94 -11.45 3.13
C LYS A 80 -1.49 -11.41 4.59
N GLY A 81 -2.04 -10.45 5.33
CA GLY A 81 -1.62 -10.17 6.70
C GLY A 81 -1.67 -11.36 7.64
N THR A 82 -2.69 -12.23 7.51
CA THR A 82 -2.80 -13.38 8.39
C THR A 82 -1.73 -14.44 8.16
N LEU A 83 -1.02 -14.35 7.03
CA LEU A 83 0.05 -15.28 6.70
C LEU A 83 1.43 -14.78 7.11
N LEU A 84 1.51 -13.55 7.59
CA LEU A 84 2.76 -12.96 8.06
C LEU A 84 3.01 -13.35 9.52
N LYS A 85 4.28 -13.42 9.90
CA LYS A 85 4.66 -13.74 11.28
C LYS A 85 4.33 -12.60 12.24
N ASP A 86 4.51 -11.36 11.77
CA ASP A 86 4.19 -10.16 12.55
C ASP A 86 4.70 -10.28 13.99
N PRO A 87 6.03 -10.37 14.17
CA PRO A 87 6.58 -10.66 15.50
C PRO A 87 6.32 -9.58 16.54
N ASN A 88 6.05 -8.35 16.11
CA ASN A 88 5.74 -7.25 17.03
C ASN A 88 4.24 -7.07 17.25
N GLN A 89 3.42 -7.96 16.69
CA GLN A 89 1.96 -7.95 16.85
C GLN A 89 1.35 -6.60 16.50
N LEU A 90 1.74 -6.06 15.35
CA LEU A 90 1.27 -4.75 14.88
C LEU A 90 -0.08 -4.81 14.18
N LEU A 91 -0.40 -5.97 13.59
CA LEU A 91 -1.57 -6.09 12.73
C LEU A 91 -2.84 -6.32 13.53
N THR A 92 -3.90 -5.69 13.08
CA THR A 92 -5.23 -5.83 13.66
C THR A 92 -6.24 -6.09 12.56
N GLY A 93 -7.44 -6.55 12.94
CA GLY A 93 -8.51 -6.86 12.01
C GLY A 93 -9.09 -8.25 12.24
N THR A 94 -10.17 -8.54 11.54
CA THR A 94 -10.90 -9.79 11.68
C THR A 94 -11.06 -10.57 10.37
N GLY A 95 -10.56 -10.01 9.25
CA GLY A 95 -10.65 -10.66 7.96
C GLY A 95 -9.86 -11.97 7.91
N LYS A 96 -10.21 -12.84 7.00
CA LYS A 96 -9.54 -14.13 6.85
C LYS A 96 -8.12 -13.99 6.33
N LEU A 97 -7.83 -12.95 5.57
CA LEU A 97 -6.54 -12.77 4.92
C LEU A 97 -5.96 -11.40 5.19
N ILE A 98 -6.74 -10.34 5.01
CA ILE A 98 -6.26 -8.96 5.12
C ILE A 98 -6.20 -8.53 6.58
N ARG A 99 -5.10 -7.88 6.95
CA ARG A 99 -4.91 -7.24 8.26
C ARG A 99 -4.36 -5.84 8.02
N HIS A 100 -4.44 -4.99 9.03
CA HIS A 100 -4.05 -3.58 8.83
C HIS A 100 -3.47 -2.95 10.09
N ILE A 101 -2.87 -1.78 9.87
CA ILE A 101 -2.43 -0.86 10.90
C ILE A 101 -3.20 0.43 10.69
N ASP A 102 -3.86 0.96 11.74
CA ASP A 102 -4.52 2.26 11.65
C ASP A 102 -3.47 3.35 11.56
N VAL A 103 -3.69 4.31 10.65
CA VAL A 103 -2.75 5.41 10.45
C VAL A 103 -3.40 6.72 10.87
N LYS A 104 -2.87 7.34 11.93
CA LYS A 104 -3.34 8.63 12.43
C LYS A 104 -2.24 9.67 12.43
N LYS A 105 -0.98 9.25 12.44
CA LYS A 105 0.18 10.13 12.45
C LYS A 105 1.38 9.41 11.83
N ARG A 106 2.40 10.17 11.48
CA ARG A 106 3.59 9.62 10.79
C ARG A 106 4.27 8.53 11.59
N ASN A 107 4.34 8.67 12.91
CA ASN A 107 5.01 7.68 13.74
C ASN A 107 4.32 6.31 13.74
N ASP A 108 3.06 6.25 13.32
CA ASP A 108 2.34 4.98 13.22
C ASP A 108 2.95 4.05 12.16
N TYR A 109 3.67 4.58 11.17
CA TYR A 109 4.28 3.77 10.13
C TYR A 109 5.78 4.05 9.94
N ARG A 110 6.28 5.26 10.24
CA ARG A 110 7.69 5.58 10.06
C ARG A 110 8.49 5.15 11.28
N ASN A 111 8.68 3.83 11.40
CA ASN A 111 9.46 3.26 12.48
C ASN A 111 10.00 1.89 12.05
N PRO A 112 11.06 1.37 12.72
CA PRO A 112 11.70 0.12 12.30
C PRO A 112 10.78 -1.10 12.33
N ARG A 113 9.80 -1.13 13.24
CA ARG A 113 8.89 -2.27 13.33
C ARG A 113 8.00 -2.38 12.10
N VAL A 114 7.49 -1.24 11.64
CA VAL A 114 6.64 -1.22 10.45
C VAL A 114 7.46 -1.47 9.19
N SER A 115 8.66 -0.88 9.08
CA SER A 115 9.49 -1.15 7.91
C SER A 115 9.88 -2.62 7.83
N SER A 116 10.14 -3.27 8.97
CA SER A 116 10.42 -4.71 9.00
C SER A 116 9.21 -5.52 8.57
N LEU A 117 8.01 -5.12 8.98
CA LEU A 117 6.79 -5.81 8.59
C LEU A 117 6.52 -5.67 7.10
N ILE A 118 6.73 -4.48 6.55
CA ILE A 118 6.61 -4.26 5.10
C ILE A 118 7.60 -5.15 4.36
N GLN A 119 8.84 -5.23 4.84
CA GLN A 119 9.84 -6.08 4.22
C GLN A 119 9.45 -7.56 4.29
N GLU A 120 8.90 -7.99 5.42
CA GLU A 120 8.39 -9.36 5.55
C GLU A 120 7.29 -9.62 4.52
N ALA A 121 6.40 -8.67 4.33
CA ALA A 121 5.31 -8.80 3.35
C ALA A 121 5.84 -8.88 1.92
N ILE A 122 6.86 -8.07 1.60
CA ILE A 122 7.50 -8.11 0.28
C ILE A 122 8.14 -9.48 0.04
N ASP A 123 8.92 -9.96 1.01
CA ASP A 123 9.59 -11.26 0.91
C ASP A 123 8.57 -12.38 0.76
N PHE A 124 7.49 -12.32 1.53
CA PHE A 124 6.41 -13.31 1.42
C PHE A 124 5.81 -13.31 0.02
N ALA A 125 5.52 -12.12 -0.51
CA ALA A 125 4.91 -12.01 -1.83
C ALA A 125 5.84 -12.57 -2.92
N ILE A 126 7.12 -12.29 -2.83
CA ILE A 126 8.12 -12.81 -3.78
C ILE A 126 8.13 -14.33 -3.75
N ASN A 127 8.11 -14.91 -2.56
CA ASN A 127 8.17 -16.37 -2.41
C ASN A 127 6.86 -17.06 -2.80
N ASP A 128 5.75 -16.34 -2.74
CA ASP A 128 4.42 -16.88 -3.00
C ASP A 128 4.00 -16.78 -4.47
N MET A 129 4.78 -16.09 -5.30
CA MET A 129 4.45 -15.91 -6.72
C MET A 129 4.44 -17.23 -7.48
N ASP A 130 3.38 -17.45 -8.27
CA ASP A 130 3.31 -18.63 -9.14
C ASP A 130 4.40 -18.59 -10.21
N LYS A 131 4.57 -17.43 -10.84
CA LYS A 131 5.58 -17.26 -11.89
C LYS A 131 6.44 -16.07 -11.54
N PRO A 132 7.76 -16.28 -11.35
CA PRO A 132 8.65 -15.17 -11.05
C PRO A 132 8.59 -14.10 -12.15
N THR A 133 8.28 -12.88 -11.76
CA THR A 133 8.32 -11.72 -12.64
C THR A 133 9.00 -10.60 -11.89
N LYS A 134 9.44 -9.59 -12.63
CA LYS A 134 10.03 -8.41 -12.01
C LYS A 134 9.12 -7.23 -12.27
N SER A 135 8.80 -6.51 -11.20
CA SER A 135 8.14 -5.22 -11.34
C SER A 135 9.17 -4.19 -11.77
N ILE A 136 8.72 -3.19 -12.51
CA ILE A 136 9.60 -2.15 -13.04
C ILE A 136 9.23 -0.75 -12.54
N GLY A 137 8.42 -0.70 -11.49
CA GLY A 137 8.10 0.57 -10.87
C GLY A 137 7.09 1.41 -11.62
N LYS A 138 6.04 0.78 -12.16
CA LYS A 138 4.98 1.55 -12.84
C LYS A 138 3.74 1.72 -11.98
N THR A 139 2.99 2.77 -12.30
CA THR A 139 1.66 2.99 -11.75
C THR A 139 0.63 2.62 -12.82
N ILE A 140 -0.31 1.76 -12.46
CA ILE A 140 -1.34 1.26 -13.36
C ILE A 140 -2.70 1.60 -12.77
N SER A 141 -3.47 2.43 -13.48
CA SER A 141 -4.80 2.79 -13.01
C SER A 141 -5.80 1.72 -13.43
N LYS A 142 -6.52 1.17 -12.44
CA LYS A 142 -7.66 0.30 -12.67
C LYS A 142 -8.97 1.04 -12.37
N ILE A 143 -8.90 2.34 -12.17
CA ILE A 143 -10.06 3.17 -11.88
C ILE A 143 -10.88 3.31 -13.16
N LYS A 144 -12.17 2.98 -13.07
CA LYS A 144 -13.04 3.05 -14.24
C LYS A 144 -13.43 4.49 -14.51
N LYS A 145 -13.32 4.87 -15.77
CA LYS A 145 -13.78 6.18 -16.24
C LYS A 145 -15.15 6.03 -16.87
N LYS A 146 -15.96 7.05 -16.66
CA LYS A 146 -17.26 7.10 -17.33
C LYS A 146 -17.13 7.69 -18.71
#